data_8ddbc50e224afa7121b69f859e9ac30d
#
_entry.id   8ddbc50e224afa7121b69f859e9ac30d
#
_cell.length_a   1.000
_cell.length_b   1.000
_cell.length_c   1.000
_cell.angle_alpha   90.00
_cell.angle_beta   90.00
_cell.angle_gamma   90.00
#
_symmetry.space_group_name_H-M   'P 1'
#
loop_
_entity.id
_entity.type
_entity.pdbx_description
1 polymer ?
#
loop_
_entity_poly.entity_id
_entity_poly.type
_entity_poly.pdbx_seq_one_letter_code
_entity_poly.pdbx_strand_id
1 'polypeptide(L)'
;TYAIIVVAVVAVGLLINAVLYIRNHGSVALRHTVMVGYGVLYAVIMYGANSDLVFIAAFPMASIFILYFDFAFILRSSIGLIIINVAYVVRCVVNGKMNSGIDITTSTLILQLATVVLTMVVVCAITKLAAQLNSEKVSRALTNQQKSETLLEEILHISKQVKENSSTAASLMEELQQSTISTANALDEIST
;
A
#
# COMPACT_ATOMS: atom_id res chain seq x y z
N THR A 1 -23.02 12.60 28.04
CA THR A 1 -23.79 12.03 26.92
C THR A 1 -23.00 12.02 25.60
N TYR A 2 -22.37 13.16 25.17
CA TYR A 2 -21.62 13.27 23.95
C TYR A 2 -20.43 12.27 23.86
N ALA A 3 -19.58 12.19 24.89
CA ALA A 3 -18.45 11.27 24.95
C ALA A 3 -18.88 9.80 24.75
N ILE A 4 -20.03 9.41 25.32
CA ILE A 4 -20.58 8.07 25.17
C ILE A 4 -20.94 7.79 23.69
N ILE A 5 -21.52 8.76 22.99
CA ILE A 5 -21.87 8.63 21.56
C ILE A 5 -20.61 8.45 20.74
N VAL A 6 -19.57 9.25 20.96
CA VAL A 6 -18.29 9.14 20.26
C VAL A 6 -17.65 7.77 20.49
N VAL A 7 -17.58 7.33 21.74
CA VAL A 7 -17.03 6.00 22.08
C VAL A 7 -17.85 4.87 21.43
N ALA A 8 -19.17 4.97 21.43
CA ALA A 8 -20.04 3.99 20.78
C ALA A 8 -19.81 3.91 19.26
N VAL A 9 -19.71 5.06 18.59
CA VAL A 9 -19.44 5.13 17.13
C VAL A 9 -18.08 4.52 16.81
N VAL A 10 -17.04 4.83 17.60
CA VAL A 10 -15.70 4.23 17.43
C VAL A 10 -15.76 2.73 17.65
N ALA A 11 -16.37 2.26 18.72
CA ALA A 11 -16.47 0.83 19.04
C ALA A 11 -17.20 0.03 17.95
N VAL A 12 -18.34 0.54 17.47
CA VAL A 12 -19.10 -0.08 16.38
C VAL A 12 -18.27 -0.10 15.09
N GLY A 13 -17.62 1.01 14.75
CA GLY A 13 -16.74 1.09 13.57
C GLY A 13 -15.59 0.10 13.64
N LEU A 14 -14.92 -0.02 14.78
CA LEU A 14 -13.83 -0.99 14.98
C LEU A 14 -14.33 -2.43 14.89
N LEU A 15 -15.48 -2.75 15.49
CA LEU A 15 -16.06 -4.09 15.41
C LEU A 15 -16.39 -4.49 13.96
N ILE A 16 -17.05 -3.61 13.22
CA ILE A 16 -17.39 -3.87 11.81
C ILE A 16 -16.11 -4.11 11.00
N ASN A 17 -15.11 -3.26 11.17
CA ASN A 17 -13.83 -3.39 10.44
C ASN A 17 -13.07 -4.65 10.86
N ALA A 18 -13.06 -5.02 12.13
CA ALA A 18 -12.44 -6.25 12.61
C ALA A 18 -13.12 -7.50 12.02
N VAL A 19 -14.44 -7.55 11.98
CA VAL A 19 -15.19 -8.67 11.38
C VAL A 19 -14.90 -8.78 9.88
N LEU A 20 -14.89 -7.65 9.15
CA LEU A 20 -14.59 -7.65 7.72
C LEU A 20 -13.14 -8.05 7.45
N TYR A 21 -12.20 -7.63 8.27
CA TYR A 21 -10.80 -7.99 8.16
C TYR A 21 -10.57 -9.49 8.36
N ILE A 22 -11.18 -10.08 9.40
CA ILE A 22 -11.09 -11.53 9.66
C ILE A 22 -11.70 -12.34 8.52
N ARG A 23 -12.80 -11.86 7.96
CA ARG A 23 -13.51 -12.58 6.89
C ARG A 23 -12.80 -12.50 5.53
N ASN A 24 -12.20 -11.36 5.19
CA ASN A 24 -11.49 -11.18 3.93
C ASN A 24 -10.53 -9.97 3.99
N HIS A 25 -9.24 -10.23 4.16
CA HIS A 25 -8.18 -9.21 4.28
C HIS A 25 -8.00 -8.31 3.05
N GLY A 26 -8.32 -8.82 1.85
CA GLY A 26 -8.18 -8.10 0.58
C GLY A 26 -9.45 -7.44 0.07
N SER A 27 -10.51 -7.40 0.88
CA SER A 27 -11.81 -6.90 0.43
C SER A 27 -11.83 -5.39 0.16
N VAL A 28 -12.30 -5.03 -1.03
CA VAL A 28 -12.61 -3.63 -1.38
C VAL A 28 -13.63 -3.04 -0.41
N ALA A 29 -14.53 -3.86 0.14
CA ALA A 29 -15.52 -3.45 1.11
C ALA A 29 -14.89 -2.91 2.40
N LEU A 30 -13.77 -3.50 2.86
CA LEU A 30 -13.07 -3.05 4.07
C LEU A 30 -12.67 -1.57 3.99
N ARG A 31 -12.03 -1.16 2.89
CA ARG A 31 -11.59 0.24 2.73
C ARG A 31 -12.77 1.22 2.65
N HIS A 32 -13.89 0.83 2.00
CA HIS A 32 -15.09 1.67 1.94
C HIS A 32 -15.76 1.78 3.30
N THR A 33 -15.80 0.70 4.08
CA THR A 33 -16.34 0.73 5.45
C THR A 33 -15.50 1.59 6.38
N VAL A 34 -14.16 1.52 6.26
CA VAL A 34 -13.26 2.42 7.00
C VAL A 34 -13.55 3.88 6.62
N MET A 35 -13.64 4.20 5.32
CA MET A 35 -13.92 5.56 4.85
C MET A 35 -15.25 6.09 5.40
N VAL A 36 -16.33 5.30 5.30
CA VAL A 36 -17.66 5.70 5.79
C VAL A 36 -17.64 5.82 7.32
N GLY A 37 -17.05 4.86 8.04
CA GLY A 37 -16.94 4.89 9.49
C GLY A 37 -16.20 6.13 9.98
N TYR A 38 -15.09 6.49 9.36
CA TYR A 38 -14.38 7.72 9.68
C TYR A 38 -15.18 8.97 9.30
N GLY A 39 -15.88 8.97 8.17
CA GLY A 39 -16.73 10.10 7.77
C GLY A 39 -17.85 10.34 8.80
N VAL A 40 -18.50 9.28 9.26
CA VAL A 40 -19.53 9.35 10.32
C VAL A 40 -18.93 9.84 11.63
N LEU A 41 -17.79 9.28 12.06
CA LEU A 41 -17.10 9.72 13.26
C LEU A 41 -16.73 11.21 13.19
N TYR A 42 -16.16 11.64 12.06
CA TYR A 42 -15.83 13.03 11.84
C TYR A 42 -17.05 13.95 11.91
N ALA A 43 -18.16 13.55 11.28
CA ALA A 43 -19.40 14.31 11.35
C ALA A 43 -19.90 14.42 12.81
N VAL A 44 -19.93 13.30 13.55
CA VAL A 44 -20.36 13.30 14.96
C VAL A 44 -19.49 14.24 15.80
N ILE A 45 -18.17 14.21 15.61
CA ILE A 45 -17.24 15.09 16.32
C ILE A 45 -17.45 16.55 15.88
N MET A 46 -17.58 16.81 14.58
CA MET A 46 -17.74 18.15 14.02
C MET A 46 -19.02 18.85 14.51
N TYR A 47 -20.12 18.09 14.64
CA TYR A 47 -21.41 18.65 15.04
C TYR A 47 -21.67 18.63 16.56
N GLY A 48 -20.95 17.80 17.32
CA GLY A 48 -21.22 17.58 18.74
C GLY A 48 -20.18 18.15 19.70
N ALA A 49 -18.98 18.49 19.24
CA ALA A 49 -17.95 19.06 20.09
C ALA A 49 -18.20 20.54 20.39
N ASN A 50 -17.82 20.97 21.60
CA ASN A 50 -17.85 22.37 22.00
C ASN A 50 -16.55 23.11 21.62
N SER A 51 -16.01 22.83 20.43
CA SER A 51 -14.75 23.41 19.95
C SER A 51 -14.85 23.72 18.45
N ASP A 52 -14.33 24.87 18.08
CA ASP A 52 -14.31 25.33 16.68
C ASP A 52 -13.12 24.75 15.88
N LEU A 53 -12.14 24.13 16.57
CA LEU A 53 -10.93 23.55 15.95
C LEU A 53 -11.10 22.08 15.52
N VAL A 54 -12.31 21.53 15.62
CA VAL A 54 -12.58 20.13 15.32
C VAL A 54 -12.28 19.77 13.87
N PHE A 55 -12.38 20.72 12.94
CA PHE A 55 -12.05 20.50 11.54
C PHE A 55 -10.61 19.98 11.30
N ILE A 56 -9.70 20.24 12.26
CA ILE A 56 -8.31 19.74 12.22
C ILE A 56 -8.28 18.21 12.23
N ALA A 57 -9.28 17.54 12.80
CA ALA A 57 -9.36 16.08 12.80
C ALA A 57 -9.49 15.48 11.40
N ALA A 58 -9.84 16.25 10.37
CA ALA A 58 -9.83 15.80 8.98
C ALA A 58 -8.42 15.47 8.47
N PHE A 59 -7.38 16.10 9.00
CA PHE A 59 -6.00 15.96 8.50
C PHE A 59 -5.39 14.58 8.77
N PRO A 60 -5.37 14.06 10.01
CA PRO A 60 -4.87 12.73 10.26
C PRO A 60 -5.70 11.65 9.55
N MET A 61 -7.03 11.84 9.42
CA MET A 61 -7.89 10.93 8.66
C MET A 61 -7.51 10.88 7.19
N ALA A 62 -7.37 12.03 6.54
CA ALA A 62 -6.95 12.11 5.15
C ALA A 62 -5.56 11.50 4.93
N SER A 63 -4.64 11.70 5.87
CA SER A 63 -3.27 11.16 5.80
C SER A 63 -3.24 9.63 5.83
N ILE A 64 -4.10 8.98 6.63
CA ILE A 64 -4.22 7.52 6.67
C ILE A 64 -4.69 6.98 5.31
N PHE A 65 -5.57 7.68 4.63
CA PHE A 65 -6.10 7.23 3.34
C PHE A 65 -5.07 7.23 2.21
N ILE A 66 -3.99 8.02 2.32
CA ILE A 66 -2.87 8.02 1.35
C ILE A 66 -2.25 6.63 1.25
N LEU A 67 -2.22 5.85 2.34
CA LEU A 67 -1.65 4.50 2.39
C LEU A 67 -2.35 3.49 1.47
N TYR A 68 -3.55 3.78 1.01
CA TYR A 68 -4.24 2.91 0.03
C TYR A 68 -3.73 3.06 -1.40
N PHE A 69 -2.92 4.10 -1.69
CA PHE A 69 -2.37 4.40 -3.03
C PHE A 69 -3.44 4.44 -4.14
N ASP A 70 -4.69 4.73 -3.80
CA ASP A 70 -5.83 4.77 -4.71
C ASP A 70 -6.35 6.21 -4.82
N PHE A 71 -6.03 6.86 -5.93
CA PHE A 71 -6.42 8.25 -6.17
C PHE A 71 -7.94 8.43 -6.21
N ALA A 72 -8.68 7.49 -6.82
CA ALA A 72 -10.14 7.60 -6.91
C ALA A 72 -10.81 7.46 -5.54
N PHE A 73 -10.23 6.63 -4.66
CA PHE A 73 -10.68 6.49 -3.28
C PHE A 73 -10.45 7.78 -2.48
N ILE A 74 -9.25 8.36 -2.55
CA ILE A 74 -8.92 9.63 -1.89
C ILE A 74 -9.80 10.76 -2.39
N LEU A 75 -10.02 10.86 -3.69
CA LEU A 75 -10.85 11.92 -4.27
C LEU A 75 -12.30 11.85 -3.72
N ARG A 76 -12.90 10.66 -3.67
CA ARG A 76 -14.25 10.47 -3.09
C ARG A 76 -14.30 10.82 -1.61
N SER A 77 -13.29 10.39 -0.85
CA SER A 77 -13.16 10.72 0.58
C SER A 77 -13.00 12.21 0.81
N SER A 78 -12.16 12.88 0.02
CA SER A 78 -11.95 14.34 0.09
C SER A 78 -13.23 15.12 -0.20
N ILE A 79 -13.99 14.72 -1.23
CA ILE A 79 -15.29 15.33 -1.54
C ILE A 79 -16.24 15.15 -0.35
N GLY A 80 -16.31 13.97 0.26
CA GLY A 80 -17.14 13.73 1.44
C GLY A 80 -16.78 14.62 2.62
N LEU A 81 -15.48 14.76 2.91
CA LEU A 81 -15.01 15.65 3.98
C LEU A 81 -15.31 17.12 3.71
N ILE A 82 -15.16 17.58 2.47
CA ILE A 82 -15.52 18.95 2.08
C ILE A 82 -17.02 19.18 2.27
N ILE A 83 -17.87 18.25 1.84
CA ILE A 83 -19.33 18.36 2.02
C ILE A 83 -19.71 18.47 3.49
N ILE A 84 -19.10 17.67 4.39
CA ILE A 84 -19.35 17.74 5.83
C ILE A 84 -18.96 19.13 6.38
N ASN A 85 -17.81 19.67 5.95
CA ASN A 85 -17.37 21.00 6.37
C ASN A 85 -18.27 22.14 5.84
N VAL A 86 -18.69 22.05 4.58
CA VAL A 86 -19.64 23.02 4.00
C VAL A 86 -20.96 22.97 4.74
N ALA A 87 -21.50 21.78 5.00
CA ALA A 87 -22.75 21.64 5.77
C ALA A 87 -22.62 22.20 7.20
N TYR A 88 -21.46 22.03 7.84
CA TYR A 88 -21.17 22.64 9.13
C TYR A 88 -21.17 24.17 9.06
N VAL A 89 -20.49 24.76 8.08
CA VAL A 89 -20.44 26.20 7.85
C VAL A 89 -21.86 26.76 7.64
N VAL A 90 -22.67 26.10 6.79
CA VAL A 90 -24.07 26.48 6.57
C VAL A 90 -24.86 26.46 7.86
N ARG A 91 -24.71 25.41 8.68
CA ARG A 91 -25.36 25.33 10.01
C ARG A 91 -24.94 26.49 10.91
N CYS A 92 -23.66 26.80 10.98
CA CYS A 92 -23.17 27.91 11.79
C CYS A 92 -23.82 29.24 11.32
N VAL A 93 -23.82 29.49 10.01
CA VAL A 93 -24.44 30.71 9.45
C VAL A 93 -25.91 30.80 9.76
N VAL A 94 -26.67 29.71 9.65
CA VAL A 94 -28.11 29.68 9.97
C VAL A 94 -28.37 29.90 11.46
N ASN A 95 -27.54 29.33 12.34
CA ASN A 95 -27.71 29.44 13.80
C ASN A 95 -27.14 30.76 14.38
N GLY A 96 -26.34 31.51 13.63
CA GLY A 96 -25.67 32.71 14.08
C GLY A 96 -24.55 32.50 15.10
N LYS A 97 -24.17 31.20 15.39
CA LYS A 97 -23.19 30.85 16.43
C LYS A 97 -22.32 29.66 16.00
N MET A 98 -21.08 29.68 16.44
CA MET A 98 -20.15 28.56 16.35
C MET A 98 -20.40 27.51 17.46
N ASN A 99 -19.78 26.36 17.38
CA ASN A 99 -19.92 25.30 18.37
C ASN A 99 -19.50 25.71 19.81
N SER A 100 -18.50 26.61 19.89
CA SER A 100 -18.08 27.23 21.17
C SER A 100 -19.11 28.18 21.78
N GLY A 101 -20.19 28.48 21.06
CA GLY A 101 -21.19 29.48 21.48
C GLY A 101 -20.80 30.93 21.17
N ILE A 102 -19.63 31.15 20.59
CA ILE A 102 -19.13 32.46 20.15
C ILE A 102 -19.87 32.88 18.88
N ASP A 103 -20.09 34.21 18.72
CA ASP A 103 -20.68 34.78 17.52
C ASP A 103 -19.78 34.52 16.29
N ILE A 104 -20.43 34.33 15.16
CA ILE A 104 -19.74 33.96 13.91
C ILE A 104 -18.80 35.09 13.49
N THR A 105 -17.56 34.74 13.21
CA THR A 105 -16.65 35.59 12.48
C THR A 105 -16.46 35.02 11.07
N THR A 106 -16.89 35.77 10.06
CA THR A 106 -16.83 35.36 8.64
C THR A 106 -15.41 34.92 8.23
N SER A 107 -14.38 35.61 8.74
CA SER A 107 -12.97 35.25 8.49
C SER A 107 -12.60 33.88 9.01
N THR A 108 -13.11 33.46 10.18
CA THR A 108 -12.84 32.13 10.76
C THR A 108 -13.45 31.01 9.92
N LEU A 109 -14.68 31.17 9.45
CA LEU A 109 -15.35 30.18 8.59
C LEU A 109 -14.68 30.07 7.22
N ILE A 110 -14.26 31.18 6.62
CA ILE A 110 -13.51 31.19 5.36
C ILE A 110 -12.17 30.50 5.54
N LEU A 111 -11.42 30.81 6.60
CA LEU A 111 -10.12 30.21 6.89
C LEU A 111 -10.25 28.70 7.10
N GLN A 112 -11.26 28.25 7.86
CA GLN A 112 -11.54 26.83 8.07
C GLN A 112 -11.77 26.12 6.73
N LEU A 113 -12.67 26.65 5.90
CA LEU A 113 -13.02 26.03 4.62
C LEU A 113 -11.82 26.01 3.66
N ALA A 114 -11.10 27.13 3.56
CA ALA A 114 -9.90 27.25 2.74
C ALA A 114 -8.83 26.26 3.17
N THR A 115 -8.60 26.10 4.47
CA THR A 115 -7.61 25.15 5.02
C THR A 115 -7.98 23.72 4.70
N VAL A 116 -9.26 23.33 4.86
CA VAL A 116 -9.73 21.98 4.52
C VAL A 116 -9.58 21.71 3.02
N VAL A 117 -10.03 22.62 2.16
CA VAL A 117 -9.93 22.47 0.70
C VAL A 117 -8.47 22.37 0.27
N LEU A 118 -7.60 23.25 0.76
CA LEU A 118 -6.16 23.23 0.45
C LEU A 118 -5.53 21.88 0.86
N THR A 119 -5.84 21.42 2.07
CA THR A 119 -5.33 20.13 2.55
C THR A 119 -5.80 18.98 1.67
N MET A 120 -7.07 18.94 1.27
CA MET A 120 -7.58 17.87 0.41
C MET A 120 -6.92 17.89 -0.98
N VAL A 121 -6.65 19.08 -1.54
CA VAL A 121 -5.89 19.21 -2.79
C VAL A 121 -4.47 18.66 -2.65
N VAL A 122 -3.77 19.00 -1.56
CA VAL A 122 -2.42 18.50 -1.28
C VAL A 122 -2.43 16.98 -1.09
N VAL A 123 -3.38 16.44 -0.33
CA VAL A 123 -3.53 14.99 -0.12
C VAL A 123 -3.78 14.26 -1.44
N CYS A 124 -4.64 14.79 -2.31
CA CYS A 124 -4.88 14.23 -3.63
C CYS A 124 -3.61 14.23 -4.50
N ALA A 125 -2.85 15.32 -4.49
CA ALA A 125 -1.59 15.44 -5.23
C ALA A 125 -0.54 14.43 -4.73
N ILE A 126 -0.36 14.34 -3.41
CA ILE A 126 0.57 13.38 -2.78
C ILE A 126 0.15 11.95 -3.11
N THR A 127 -1.15 11.63 -3.03
CA THR A 127 -1.63 10.27 -3.34
C THR A 127 -1.38 9.90 -4.79
N LYS A 128 -1.59 10.82 -5.72
CA LYS A 128 -1.29 10.59 -7.14
C LYS A 128 0.20 10.26 -7.35
N LEU A 129 1.08 11.06 -6.75
CA LEU A 129 2.52 10.84 -6.81
C LEU A 129 2.91 9.51 -6.15
N ALA A 130 2.39 9.24 -4.96
CA ALA A 130 2.66 7.99 -4.23
C ALA A 130 2.18 6.75 -5.01
N ALA A 131 1.02 6.82 -5.65
CA ALA A 131 0.49 5.75 -6.50
C ALA A 131 1.38 5.50 -7.72
N GLN A 132 1.89 6.54 -8.38
CA GLN A 132 2.83 6.43 -9.48
C GLN A 132 4.14 5.76 -9.05
N LEU A 133 4.75 6.25 -7.97
CA LEU A 133 5.99 5.69 -7.42
C LEU A 133 5.82 4.22 -6.99
N ASN A 134 4.68 3.88 -6.38
CA ASN A 134 4.39 2.51 -6.01
C ASN A 134 4.24 1.59 -7.22
N SER A 135 3.54 2.04 -8.27
CA SER A 135 3.41 1.31 -9.54
C SER A 135 4.76 1.06 -10.21
N GLU A 136 5.64 2.06 -10.24
CA GLU A 136 6.99 1.91 -10.77
C GLU A 136 7.82 0.90 -9.96
N LYS A 137 7.74 0.97 -8.62
CA LYS A 137 8.46 0.01 -7.75
C LYS A 137 7.98 -1.42 -7.98
N VAL A 138 6.67 -1.63 -8.06
CA VAL A 138 6.08 -2.95 -8.34
C VAL A 138 6.52 -3.46 -9.71
N SER A 139 6.46 -2.62 -10.75
CA SER A 139 6.90 -2.98 -12.10
C SER A 139 8.39 -3.38 -12.13
N ARG A 140 9.27 -2.61 -11.46
CA ARG A 140 10.71 -2.94 -11.36
C ARG A 140 10.93 -4.25 -10.59
N ALA A 141 10.17 -4.49 -9.51
CA ALA A 141 10.28 -5.73 -8.74
C ALA A 141 9.90 -6.95 -9.59
N LEU A 142 8.81 -6.87 -10.36
CA LEU A 142 8.38 -7.93 -11.29
C LEU A 142 9.43 -8.19 -12.38
N THR A 143 9.99 -7.13 -12.97
CA THR A 143 11.06 -7.26 -13.98
C THR A 143 12.30 -7.92 -13.39
N ASN A 144 12.68 -7.56 -12.17
CA ASN A 144 13.83 -8.18 -11.50
C ASN A 144 13.56 -9.65 -11.17
N GLN A 145 12.34 -10.00 -10.77
CA GLN A 145 11.96 -11.38 -10.52
C GLN A 145 12.06 -12.21 -11.81
N GLN A 146 11.51 -11.72 -12.92
CA GLN A 146 11.60 -12.38 -14.21
C GLN A 146 13.05 -12.60 -14.67
N LYS A 147 13.90 -11.58 -14.50
CA LYS A 147 15.35 -11.72 -14.80
C LYS A 147 16.01 -12.77 -13.93
N SER A 148 15.64 -12.83 -12.64
CA SER A 148 16.18 -13.84 -11.73
C SER A 148 15.75 -15.26 -12.11
N GLU A 149 14.51 -15.45 -12.54
CA GLU A 149 14.00 -16.73 -13.03
C GLU A 149 14.74 -17.15 -14.31
N THR A 150 14.93 -16.25 -15.28
CA THR A 150 15.69 -16.54 -16.50
C THR A 150 17.15 -16.93 -16.19
N LEU A 151 17.80 -16.18 -15.28
CA LEU A 151 19.17 -16.51 -14.86
C LEU A 151 19.27 -17.89 -14.18
N LEU A 152 18.26 -18.26 -13.38
CA LEU A 152 18.19 -19.59 -12.77
C LEU A 152 18.08 -20.70 -13.83
N GLU A 153 17.26 -20.51 -14.86
CA GLU A 153 17.13 -21.44 -15.96
C GLU A 153 18.46 -21.59 -16.73
N GLU A 154 19.14 -20.49 -17.02
CA GLU A 154 20.47 -20.51 -17.65
C GLU A 154 21.51 -21.25 -16.79
N ILE A 155 21.55 -20.99 -15.48
CA ILE A 155 22.46 -21.69 -14.56
C ILE A 155 22.18 -23.19 -14.54
N LEU A 156 20.92 -23.60 -14.51
CA LEU A 156 20.54 -25.01 -14.57
C LEU A 156 20.97 -25.67 -15.88
N HIS A 157 20.81 -24.97 -16.99
CA HIS A 157 21.25 -25.45 -18.31
C HIS A 157 22.77 -25.61 -18.37
N ILE A 158 23.53 -24.59 -17.94
CA ILE A 158 24.99 -24.66 -17.85
C ILE A 158 25.44 -25.79 -16.92
N SER A 159 24.82 -25.94 -15.77
CA SER A 159 25.14 -27.02 -14.82
C SER A 159 24.96 -28.42 -15.44
N LYS A 160 23.90 -28.59 -16.23
CA LYS A 160 23.66 -29.83 -16.96
C LYS A 160 24.75 -30.08 -18.01
N GLN A 161 25.13 -29.07 -18.80
CA GLN A 161 26.22 -29.18 -19.78
C GLN A 161 27.57 -29.52 -19.12
N VAL A 162 27.90 -28.88 -18.01
CA VAL A 162 29.11 -29.14 -17.24
C VAL A 162 29.12 -30.60 -16.76
N LYS A 163 27.99 -31.11 -16.25
CA LYS A 163 27.87 -32.51 -15.83
C LYS A 163 28.07 -33.47 -16.99
N GLU A 164 27.48 -33.22 -18.14
CA GLU A 164 27.62 -34.03 -19.35
C GLU A 164 29.07 -34.02 -19.86
N ASN A 165 29.69 -32.83 -19.95
CA ASN A 165 31.10 -32.71 -20.34
C ASN A 165 32.05 -33.40 -19.36
N SER A 166 31.77 -33.30 -18.06
CA SER A 166 32.56 -34.00 -17.03
C SER A 166 32.46 -35.51 -17.14
N SER A 167 31.27 -36.04 -17.43
CA SER A 167 31.06 -37.47 -17.69
C SER A 167 31.81 -37.95 -18.94
N THR A 168 31.78 -37.16 -20.02
CA THR A 168 32.52 -37.47 -21.26
C THR A 168 34.04 -37.42 -21.03
N ALA A 169 34.53 -36.43 -20.28
CA ALA A 169 35.94 -36.36 -19.91
C ALA A 169 36.39 -37.55 -19.07
N ALA A 170 35.57 -38.01 -18.13
CA ALA A 170 35.86 -39.21 -17.35
C ALA A 170 35.97 -40.47 -18.23
N SER A 171 35.04 -40.65 -19.17
CA SER A 171 35.08 -41.77 -20.14
C SER A 171 36.32 -41.72 -21.02
N LEU A 172 36.71 -40.55 -21.53
CA LEU A 172 37.93 -40.40 -22.31
C LEU A 172 39.21 -40.69 -21.53
N MET A 173 39.24 -40.33 -20.24
CA MET A 173 40.36 -40.66 -19.35
C MET A 173 40.48 -42.17 -19.13
N GLU A 174 39.38 -42.89 -19.02
CA GLU A 174 39.35 -44.35 -18.90
C GLU A 174 39.85 -45.03 -20.16
N GLU A 175 39.44 -44.57 -21.37
CA GLU A 175 39.95 -45.06 -22.66
C GLU A 175 41.44 -44.80 -22.81
N LEU A 176 41.91 -43.59 -22.44
CA LEU A 176 43.33 -43.24 -22.48
C LEU A 176 44.15 -44.14 -21.56
N GLN A 177 43.64 -44.41 -20.34
CA GLN A 177 44.32 -45.32 -19.41
C GLN A 177 44.43 -46.73 -19.98
N GLN A 178 43.37 -47.24 -20.58
CA GLN A 178 43.35 -48.57 -21.23
C GLN A 178 44.32 -48.61 -22.39
N SER A 179 44.36 -47.62 -23.25
CA SER A 179 45.26 -47.47 -24.37
C SER A 179 46.75 -47.43 -23.92
N THR A 180 47.00 -46.70 -22.82
CA THR A 180 48.36 -46.60 -22.25
C THR A 180 48.83 -47.93 -21.72
N ILE A 181 47.98 -48.71 -21.04
CA ILE A 181 48.27 -50.07 -20.54
C ILE A 181 48.54 -51.01 -21.72
N SER A 182 47.73 -50.94 -22.77
CA SER A 182 47.92 -51.78 -24.01
C SER A 182 49.24 -51.46 -24.71
N THR A 183 49.58 -50.20 -24.79
CA THR A 183 50.88 -49.74 -25.40
C THR A 183 52.05 -50.19 -24.55
N ALA A 184 51.96 -50.13 -23.21
CA ALA A 184 53.03 -50.62 -22.33
C ALA A 184 53.24 -52.12 -22.46
N ASN A 185 52.17 -52.91 -22.53
CA ASN A 185 52.24 -54.32 -22.74
C ASN A 185 52.85 -54.68 -24.10
N ALA A 186 52.52 -53.98 -25.20
CA ALA A 186 53.11 -54.19 -26.52
C ALA A 186 54.60 -53.85 -26.55
N LEU A 187 55.05 -52.84 -25.83
CA LEU A 187 56.44 -52.45 -25.67
C LEU A 187 57.24 -53.53 -24.90
N ASP A 188 56.65 -54.12 -23.91
CA ASP A 188 57.27 -55.22 -23.13
C ASP A 188 57.46 -56.51 -23.99
N GLU A 189 56.49 -56.83 -24.85
CA GLU A 189 56.60 -57.96 -25.84
C GLU A 189 57.68 -57.69 -26.87
N ILE A 190 57.95 -56.47 -27.27
CA ILE A 190 58.99 -56.13 -28.28
C ILE A 190 60.41 -56.16 -27.64
N SER A 191 60.50 -55.99 -26.33
CA SER A 191 61.77 -55.93 -25.59
C SER A 191 62.32 -57.28 -25.13
N THR A 192 61.50 -58.33 -25.26
CA THR A 192 61.90 -59.75 -24.97
C THR A 192 62.27 -60.51 -26.25
#